data_0bbcd05768bb63428ca0328c14d9056b
#
_entry.id   0bbcd05768bb63428ca0328c14d9056b
#
_cell.length_a   1.000
_cell.length_b   1.000
_cell.length_c   1.000
_cell.angle_alpha   90.00
_cell.angle_beta   90.00
_cell.angle_gamma   90.00
#
_symmetry.space_group_name_H-M   'P 1'
#
loop_
_entity.id
_entity.type
_entity.pdbx_description
1 polymer ?
#
loop_
_entity_poly.entity_id
_entity_poly.type
_entity_poly.pdbx_seq_one_letter_code
_entity_poly.pdbx_strand_id
1 'polypeptide(L)'
;MSGQWRGRRERGSRSAIRLIIWLALHAGRGLCRLLLVPICSYFLLTAPQQRRASRQFLGRALGRAATWRDTLMHLFVFATTLLDRVYLVHGRQRELAIAVSNEAALWNALAAGRGCLLLGSHLGSFEMLGIVGSAEKKLSINMVMHVDDDARLGQLILGKQSALPYNVIALGQPGSMLKVKECLDRGEVVGVLADRVYADEATRVLPFLGSPARFSTSPVRLAMITGAPVVAVFGLFRGGRRYEIVFESLSGSVDASPAPFGSAPAVLPLTKPALTNARSLDGCLAAYVASLERHARRSPYNWFNFYDYWSA
;
A
#
# COMPACT_ATOMS: atom_id res chain seq x y z
N MET A 1 -6.01 -1.67 -23.85
CA MET A 1 -5.20 -2.89 -23.59
C MET A 1 -4.55 -2.82 -22.20
N SER A 2 -5.34 -2.61 -21.15
CA SER A 2 -4.87 -2.32 -19.77
C SER A 2 -5.22 -3.44 -18.78
N GLY A 3 -4.98 -4.67 -19.13
CA GLY A 3 -5.24 -5.84 -18.26
C GLY A 3 -4.09 -6.83 -18.21
N GLN A 4 -2.86 -6.40 -18.51
CA GLN A 4 -1.72 -7.33 -18.64
C GLN A 4 -1.32 -8.07 -17.36
N TRP A 5 -1.80 -7.63 -16.19
CA TRP A 5 -1.50 -8.28 -14.92
C TRP A 5 -2.56 -9.34 -14.51
N ARG A 6 -3.80 -9.26 -15.02
CA ARG A 6 -4.92 -10.18 -14.69
C ARG A 6 -4.79 -11.62 -15.19
N GLY A 7 -3.96 -11.93 -16.15
CA GLY A 7 -3.86 -13.27 -16.76
C GLY A 7 -2.68 -14.12 -16.29
N ARG A 8 -1.93 -13.72 -15.30
CA ARG A 8 -0.69 -14.41 -14.92
C ARG A 8 -0.96 -15.55 -13.95
N ARG A 9 -0.80 -16.79 -14.44
CA ARG A 9 -0.77 -17.98 -13.56
C ARG A 9 0.35 -17.80 -12.52
N GLU A 10 -0.01 -17.81 -11.25
CA GLU A 10 0.96 -17.94 -10.15
C GLU A 10 1.78 -19.19 -10.35
N ARG A 11 3.09 -19.04 -10.47
CA ARG A 11 4.05 -20.15 -10.68
C ARG A 11 4.44 -20.87 -9.38
N GLY A 12 3.80 -20.57 -8.25
CA GLY A 12 4.05 -21.21 -6.96
C GLY A 12 3.26 -22.51 -6.80
N SER A 13 3.93 -23.63 -6.52
CA SER A 13 3.27 -24.85 -6.07
C SER A 13 2.61 -24.57 -4.70
N ARG A 14 1.34 -24.93 -4.53
CA ARG A 14 0.64 -24.83 -3.24
C ARG A 14 1.39 -25.55 -2.12
N SER A 15 2.02 -26.68 -2.43
CA SER A 15 2.84 -27.44 -1.48
C SER A 15 4.10 -26.68 -1.06
N ALA A 16 4.78 -25.99 -2.01
CA ALA A 16 5.95 -25.17 -1.70
C ALA A 16 5.60 -23.98 -0.81
N ILE A 17 4.47 -23.31 -1.08
CA ILE A 17 3.99 -22.19 -0.24
C ILE A 17 3.66 -22.70 1.17
N ARG A 18 2.94 -23.81 1.31
CA ARG A 18 2.66 -24.42 2.63
C ARG A 18 3.93 -24.80 3.39
N LEU A 19 4.91 -25.36 2.69
CA LEU A 19 6.20 -25.71 3.29
C LEU A 19 6.93 -24.45 3.79
N ILE A 20 6.96 -23.37 2.99
CA ILE A 20 7.57 -22.10 3.41
C ILE A 20 6.85 -21.52 4.62
N ILE A 21 5.51 -21.54 4.66
CA ILE A 21 4.73 -21.10 5.82
C ILE A 21 5.06 -21.94 7.04
N TRP A 22 5.08 -23.25 6.92
CA TRP A 22 5.44 -24.15 8.01
C TRP A 22 6.85 -23.89 8.52
N LEU A 23 7.83 -23.76 7.62
CA LEU A 23 9.21 -23.40 7.98
C LEU A 23 9.29 -22.04 8.68
N ALA A 24 8.54 -21.04 8.19
CA ALA A 24 8.51 -19.71 8.79
C ALA A 24 8.05 -19.77 10.24
N LEU A 25 7.01 -20.54 10.53
CA LEU A 25 6.42 -20.64 11.85
C LEU A 25 7.24 -21.48 12.83
N HIS A 26 8.00 -22.49 12.36
CA HIS A 26 8.73 -23.45 13.20
C HIS A 26 10.25 -23.24 13.23
N ALA A 27 10.84 -22.92 12.07
CA ALA A 27 12.30 -22.74 11.93
C ALA A 27 12.76 -21.28 12.04
N GLY A 28 11.80 -20.36 12.08
CA GLY A 28 12.03 -18.93 12.27
C GLY A 28 12.38 -18.16 11.01
N ARG A 29 12.22 -16.84 11.13
CA ARG A 29 12.35 -15.88 10.04
C ARG A 29 13.75 -15.84 9.39
N GLY A 30 14.81 -16.03 10.19
CA GLY A 30 16.20 -15.97 9.70
C GLY A 30 16.50 -17.02 8.65
N LEU A 31 16.15 -18.29 8.95
CA LEU A 31 16.33 -19.41 8.01
C LEU A 31 15.48 -19.22 6.76
N CYS A 32 14.22 -18.83 6.90
CA CYS A 32 13.37 -18.59 5.74
C CYS A 32 13.93 -17.49 4.85
N ARG A 33 14.45 -16.39 5.40
CA ARG A 33 15.09 -15.33 4.60
C ARG A 33 16.33 -15.82 3.85
N LEU A 34 17.10 -16.74 4.42
CA LEU A 34 18.22 -17.35 3.73
C LEU A 34 17.72 -18.18 2.52
N LEU A 35 16.63 -18.92 2.70
CA LEU A 35 16.00 -19.70 1.62
C LEU A 35 15.39 -18.81 0.52
N LEU A 36 15.05 -17.55 0.81
CA LEU A 36 14.59 -16.63 -0.24
C LEU A 36 15.69 -16.28 -1.24
N VAL A 37 16.97 -16.39 -0.90
CA VAL A 37 18.07 -16.05 -1.82
C VAL A 37 18.06 -16.96 -3.06
N PRO A 38 18.11 -18.30 -2.95
CA PRO A 38 18.02 -19.16 -4.12
C PRO A 38 16.69 -19.07 -4.84
N ILE A 39 15.57 -18.85 -4.13
CA ILE A 39 14.24 -18.65 -4.74
C ILE A 39 14.23 -17.39 -5.60
N CYS A 40 14.71 -16.26 -5.09
CA CYS A 40 14.78 -15.02 -5.86
C CYS A 40 15.76 -15.11 -7.04
N SER A 41 16.87 -15.85 -6.88
CA SER A 41 17.81 -16.12 -7.97
C SER A 41 17.15 -16.93 -9.07
N TYR A 42 16.37 -17.96 -8.72
CA TYR A 42 15.59 -18.72 -9.68
C TYR A 42 14.61 -17.81 -10.46
N PHE A 43 13.83 -16.96 -9.78
CA PHE A 43 12.91 -16.04 -10.47
C PHE A 43 13.65 -15.00 -11.31
N LEU A 44 14.81 -14.51 -10.85
CA LEU A 44 15.65 -13.60 -11.63
C LEU A 44 16.05 -14.21 -12.98
N LEU A 45 16.32 -15.52 -13.03
CA LEU A 45 16.71 -16.23 -14.25
C LEU A 45 15.50 -16.60 -15.12
N THR A 46 14.43 -17.10 -14.52
CA THR A 46 13.29 -17.73 -15.22
C THR A 46 12.11 -16.81 -15.51
N ALA A 47 12.09 -15.58 -14.97
CA ALA A 47 10.99 -14.62 -15.12
C ALA A 47 11.41 -13.35 -15.89
N PRO A 48 11.66 -13.44 -17.21
CA PRO A 48 12.24 -12.33 -17.99
C PRO A 48 11.35 -11.09 -18.05
N GLN A 49 10.03 -11.26 -18.04
CA GLN A 49 9.09 -10.12 -18.08
C GLN A 49 9.15 -9.31 -16.77
N GLN A 50 9.09 -9.99 -15.62
CA GLN A 50 9.18 -9.37 -14.29
C GLN A 50 10.54 -8.71 -14.09
N ARG A 51 11.61 -9.35 -14.58
CA ARG A 51 12.95 -8.79 -14.57
C ARG A 51 13.05 -7.50 -15.40
N ARG A 52 12.47 -7.47 -16.60
CA ARG A 52 12.44 -6.26 -17.45
C ARG A 52 11.68 -5.13 -16.76
N ALA A 53 10.48 -5.40 -16.24
CA ALA A 53 9.66 -4.43 -15.52
C ALA A 53 10.39 -3.88 -14.28
N SER A 54 11.00 -4.75 -13.48
CA SER A 54 11.80 -4.35 -12.33
C SER A 54 12.98 -3.45 -12.74
N ARG A 55 13.73 -3.81 -13.78
CA ARG A 55 14.85 -2.99 -14.28
C ARG A 55 14.40 -1.65 -14.82
N GLN A 56 13.26 -1.61 -15.52
CA GLN A 56 12.68 -0.38 -16.05
C GLN A 56 12.31 0.58 -14.91
N PHE A 57 11.61 0.09 -13.89
CA PHE A 57 11.28 0.87 -12.70
C PHE A 57 12.52 1.33 -11.94
N LEU A 58 13.42 0.40 -11.59
CA LEU A 58 14.62 0.70 -10.83
C LEU A 58 15.54 1.69 -11.55
N GLY A 59 15.64 1.59 -12.88
CA GLY A 59 16.40 2.55 -13.69
C GLY A 59 15.91 3.98 -13.49
N ARG A 60 14.59 4.17 -13.48
CA ARG A 60 13.95 5.48 -13.23
C ARG A 60 14.07 5.94 -11.78
N ALA A 61 13.80 5.05 -10.85
CA ALA A 61 13.83 5.37 -9.41
C ALA A 61 15.24 5.69 -8.91
N LEU A 62 16.26 4.98 -9.39
CA LEU A 62 17.66 5.17 -9.03
C LEU A 62 18.37 6.27 -9.85
N GLY A 63 17.78 6.74 -10.96
CA GLY A 63 18.41 7.69 -11.87
C GLY A 63 19.65 7.13 -12.61
N ARG A 64 19.79 5.80 -12.68
CA ARG A 64 20.87 5.09 -13.38
C ARG A 64 20.38 3.74 -13.90
N ALA A 65 21.12 3.13 -14.81
CA ALA A 65 20.82 1.78 -15.26
C ALA A 65 20.82 0.79 -14.08
N ALA A 66 19.73 0.04 -13.96
CA ALA A 66 19.61 -0.98 -12.91
C ALA A 66 20.49 -2.20 -13.22
N THR A 67 21.27 -2.62 -12.24
CA THR A 67 22.11 -3.81 -12.31
C THR A 67 21.30 -5.08 -12.01
N TRP A 68 21.90 -6.25 -12.23
CA TRP A 68 21.29 -7.52 -11.82
C TRP A 68 21.17 -7.63 -10.29
N ARG A 69 22.09 -7.02 -9.53
CA ARG A 69 22.04 -6.97 -8.07
C ARG A 69 20.87 -6.13 -7.58
N ASP A 70 20.59 -5.00 -8.22
CA ASP A 70 19.42 -4.17 -7.91
C ASP A 70 18.13 -4.97 -8.13
N THR A 71 18.03 -5.70 -9.24
CA THR A 71 16.86 -6.53 -9.55
C THR A 71 16.69 -7.68 -8.55
N LEU A 72 17.78 -8.35 -8.17
CA LEU A 72 17.76 -9.40 -7.15
C LEU A 72 17.31 -8.85 -5.79
N MET A 73 17.83 -7.67 -5.40
CA MET A 73 17.44 -6.99 -4.16
C MET A 73 15.95 -6.63 -4.17
N HIS A 74 15.42 -6.15 -5.30
CA HIS A 74 14.01 -5.84 -5.44
C HIS A 74 13.12 -7.09 -5.26
N LEU A 75 13.47 -8.20 -5.90
CA LEU A 75 12.78 -9.48 -5.72
C LEU A 75 12.91 -10.00 -4.28
N PHE A 76 14.07 -9.85 -3.66
CA PHE A 76 14.32 -10.29 -2.30
C PHE A 76 13.53 -9.46 -1.27
N VAL A 77 13.43 -8.14 -1.44
CA VAL A 77 12.61 -7.27 -0.59
C VAL A 77 11.14 -7.66 -0.72
N PHE A 78 10.64 -7.84 -1.94
CA PHE A 78 9.28 -8.33 -2.19
C PHE A 78 9.01 -9.67 -1.49
N ALA A 79 9.87 -10.66 -1.71
CA ALA A 79 9.71 -11.98 -1.09
C ALA A 79 9.80 -11.92 0.45
N THR A 80 10.64 -11.00 0.99
CA THR A 80 10.71 -10.75 2.44
C THR A 80 9.41 -10.17 2.97
N THR A 81 8.79 -9.20 2.29
CA THR A 81 7.51 -8.64 2.73
C THR A 81 6.38 -9.67 2.68
N LEU A 82 6.37 -10.56 1.68
CA LEU A 82 5.43 -11.69 1.64
C LEU A 82 5.65 -12.69 2.79
N LEU A 83 6.91 -12.99 3.12
CA LEU A 83 7.24 -13.82 4.28
C LEU A 83 6.77 -13.16 5.58
N ASP A 84 6.99 -11.85 5.73
CA ASP A 84 6.61 -11.12 6.94
C ASP A 84 5.08 -11.03 7.09
N ARG A 85 4.32 -11.03 5.99
CA ARG A 85 2.86 -11.14 6.01
C ARG A 85 2.39 -12.43 6.71
N VAL A 86 3.13 -13.55 6.58
CA VAL A 86 2.81 -14.78 7.32
C VAL A 86 2.84 -14.55 8.83
N TYR A 87 3.85 -13.84 9.33
CA TYR A 87 3.95 -13.51 10.77
C TYR A 87 2.80 -12.62 11.24
N LEU A 88 2.39 -11.64 10.41
CA LEU A 88 1.27 -10.74 10.74
C LEU A 88 -0.04 -11.51 10.92
N VAL A 89 -0.33 -12.36 9.95
CA VAL A 89 -1.57 -13.14 9.90
C VAL A 89 -1.66 -14.16 11.06
N HIS A 90 -0.51 -14.65 11.54
CA HIS A 90 -0.45 -15.59 12.65
C HIS A 90 -0.26 -14.91 14.02
N GLY A 91 -0.51 -13.59 14.12
CA GLY A 91 -0.44 -12.86 15.40
C GLY A 91 0.98 -12.69 15.95
N ARG A 92 2.02 -12.93 15.12
CA ARG A 92 3.43 -12.81 15.52
C ARG A 92 4.04 -11.46 15.13
N GLN A 93 3.23 -10.41 15.08
CA GLN A 93 3.68 -9.04 14.73
C GLN A 93 4.77 -8.50 15.65
N ARG A 94 4.85 -8.97 16.89
CA ARG A 94 5.91 -8.58 17.86
C ARG A 94 7.31 -8.93 17.38
N GLU A 95 7.44 -9.81 16.39
CA GLU A 95 8.74 -10.13 15.79
C GLU A 95 9.22 -9.04 14.81
N LEU A 96 8.36 -8.09 14.45
CA LEU A 96 8.65 -6.98 13.56
C LEU A 96 8.71 -5.68 14.36
N ALA A 97 9.69 -4.83 14.03
CA ALA A 97 9.81 -3.49 14.59
C ALA A 97 9.12 -2.50 13.65
N ILE A 98 7.98 -1.98 14.06
CA ILE A 98 7.16 -1.07 13.25
C ILE A 98 7.22 0.32 13.87
N ALA A 99 7.75 1.28 13.10
CA ALA A 99 7.71 2.70 13.42
C ALA A 99 6.56 3.36 12.67
N VAL A 100 5.94 4.37 13.25
CA VAL A 100 4.90 5.17 12.62
C VAL A 100 5.40 6.60 12.52
N SER A 101 5.34 7.17 11.32
CA SER A 101 5.77 8.55 11.04
C SER A 101 4.57 9.39 10.60
N ASN A 102 4.52 10.62 11.11
CA ASN A 102 3.48 11.60 10.81
C ASN A 102 2.04 11.10 11.07
N GLU A 103 1.85 10.40 12.16
CA GLU A 103 0.55 9.86 12.59
C GLU A 103 -0.52 10.97 12.77
N ALA A 104 -0.08 12.19 13.08
CA ALA A 104 -0.95 13.35 13.19
C ALA A 104 -1.78 13.60 11.91
N ALA A 105 -1.26 13.27 10.72
CA ALA A 105 -2.02 13.41 9.48
C ALA A 105 -3.28 12.54 9.45
N LEU A 106 -3.21 11.32 10.00
CA LEU A 106 -4.36 10.43 10.14
C LEU A 106 -5.34 10.94 11.19
N TRP A 107 -4.83 11.30 12.38
CA TRP A 107 -5.70 11.76 13.49
C TRP A 107 -6.42 13.06 13.18
N ASN A 108 -5.74 14.00 12.53
CA ASN A 108 -6.36 15.25 12.07
C ASN A 108 -7.46 15.01 11.02
N ALA A 109 -7.25 14.01 10.13
CA ALA A 109 -8.27 13.61 9.17
C ALA A 109 -9.51 13.00 9.88
N LEU A 110 -9.29 12.10 10.85
CA LEU A 110 -10.37 11.47 11.61
C LEU A 110 -11.14 12.44 12.51
N ALA A 111 -10.48 13.49 13.02
CA ALA A 111 -11.11 14.52 13.83
C ALA A 111 -12.22 15.29 13.08
N ALA A 112 -12.26 15.22 11.74
CA ALA A 112 -13.34 15.76 10.94
C ALA A 112 -14.68 14.99 11.07
N GLY A 113 -14.70 13.83 11.73
CA GLY A 113 -15.90 13.04 12.02
C GLY A 113 -16.54 12.34 10.81
N ARG A 114 -15.83 12.29 9.67
CA ARG A 114 -16.31 11.68 8.41
C ARG A 114 -15.52 10.45 7.99
N GLY A 115 -14.86 9.76 8.94
CA GLY A 115 -13.89 8.73 8.61
C GLY A 115 -12.70 9.30 7.83
N CYS A 116 -11.90 8.40 7.26
CA CYS A 116 -10.74 8.77 6.46
C CYS A 116 -10.51 7.78 5.33
N LEU A 117 -10.26 8.30 4.11
CA LEU A 117 -9.83 7.47 2.99
C LEU A 117 -8.31 7.46 2.91
N LEU A 118 -7.71 6.28 3.07
CA LEU A 118 -6.27 6.06 2.92
C LEU A 118 -5.95 5.61 1.49
N LEU A 119 -5.16 6.41 0.77
CA LEU A 119 -4.60 6.02 -0.52
C LEU A 119 -3.25 5.35 -0.30
N GLY A 120 -3.27 4.03 -0.38
CA GLY A 120 -2.07 3.20 -0.36
C GLY A 120 -1.53 2.92 -1.76
N SER A 121 -0.48 2.13 -1.81
CA SER A 121 0.16 1.65 -3.03
C SER A 121 0.84 0.31 -2.80
N HIS A 122 1.28 -0.36 -3.88
CA HIS A 122 2.15 -1.53 -3.78
C HIS A 122 3.60 -1.16 -3.40
N LEU A 123 3.81 -0.01 -2.75
CA LEU A 123 5.08 0.43 -2.21
C LEU A 123 5.20 -0.04 -0.75
N GLY A 124 5.89 -1.15 -0.56
CA GLY A 124 6.02 -1.83 0.73
C GLY A 124 4.85 -2.77 1.03
N SER A 125 4.48 -2.87 2.29
CA SER A 125 3.39 -3.72 2.76
C SER A 125 2.24 -2.90 3.33
N PHE A 126 1.15 -2.83 2.58
CA PHE A 126 -0.07 -2.15 3.01
C PHE A 126 -0.73 -2.86 4.20
N GLU A 127 -0.53 -4.16 4.33
CA GLU A 127 -1.07 -4.97 5.44
C GLU A 127 -0.50 -4.58 6.80
N MET A 128 0.71 -3.97 6.83
CA MET A 128 1.28 -3.43 8.07
C MET A 128 0.40 -2.35 8.71
N LEU A 129 -0.44 -1.69 7.91
CA LEU A 129 -1.42 -0.71 8.39
C LEU A 129 -2.43 -1.32 9.36
N GLY A 130 -2.85 -2.57 9.12
CA GLY A 130 -3.79 -3.27 10.00
C GLY A 130 -3.28 -3.42 11.44
N ILE A 131 -1.96 -3.43 11.65
CA ILE A 131 -1.37 -3.53 12.99
C ILE A 131 -1.56 -2.22 13.75
N VAL A 132 -1.39 -1.07 13.09
CA VAL A 132 -1.55 0.25 13.73
C VAL A 132 -2.98 0.44 14.23
N GLY A 133 -3.95 -0.06 13.47
CA GLY A 133 -5.37 0.05 13.85
C GLY A 133 -5.77 -0.87 15.00
N SER A 134 -5.20 -2.09 15.06
CA SER A 134 -5.65 -3.12 15.98
C SER A 134 -4.95 -3.11 17.34
N ALA A 135 -3.68 -2.70 17.40
CA ALA A 135 -2.84 -2.95 18.57
C ALA A 135 -3.03 -1.95 19.72
N GLU A 136 -3.34 -0.68 19.44
CA GLU A 136 -3.35 0.36 20.49
C GLU A 136 -4.59 1.28 20.50
N LYS A 137 -5.34 1.41 19.42
CA LYS A 137 -6.28 2.53 19.27
C LYS A 137 -7.70 2.17 18.83
N LYS A 138 -8.10 0.90 18.78
CA LYS A 138 -9.46 0.45 18.39
C LYS A 138 -9.99 1.06 17.06
N LEU A 139 -9.10 1.38 16.12
CA LEU A 139 -9.51 1.87 14.80
C LEU A 139 -10.02 0.71 13.94
N SER A 140 -11.24 0.82 13.47
CA SER A 140 -11.76 -0.08 12.45
C SER A 140 -11.15 0.27 11.09
N ILE A 141 -10.32 -0.62 10.57
CA ILE A 141 -9.71 -0.46 9.24
C ILE A 141 -10.41 -1.39 8.27
N ASN A 142 -10.89 -0.84 7.17
CA ASN A 142 -11.59 -1.55 6.11
C ASN A 142 -10.77 -1.43 4.81
N MET A 143 -10.24 -2.55 4.31
CA MET A 143 -9.46 -2.56 3.08
C MET A 143 -10.32 -2.92 1.89
N VAL A 144 -10.33 -2.05 0.90
CA VAL A 144 -11.04 -2.25 -0.37
C VAL A 144 -10.12 -2.99 -1.33
N MET A 145 -10.51 -4.20 -1.75
CA MET A 145 -9.67 -5.10 -2.55
C MET A 145 -10.47 -5.77 -3.65
N HIS A 146 -9.83 -6.03 -4.80
CA HIS A 146 -10.40 -6.93 -5.80
C HIS A 146 -10.28 -8.39 -5.34
N VAL A 147 -11.40 -9.11 -5.31
CA VAL A 147 -11.47 -10.50 -4.81
C VAL A 147 -10.59 -11.45 -5.62
N ASP A 148 -10.40 -11.18 -6.91
CA ASP A 148 -9.65 -12.06 -7.81
C ASP A 148 -8.13 -12.00 -7.63
N ASP A 149 -7.59 -10.90 -7.10
CA ASP A 149 -6.16 -10.64 -7.06
C ASP A 149 -5.46 -11.28 -5.85
N ASP A 150 -6.14 -11.33 -4.71
CA ASP A 150 -5.57 -11.83 -3.46
C ASP A 150 -6.19 -13.16 -2.97
N ALA A 151 -7.27 -13.62 -3.62
CA ALA A 151 -8.04 -14.75 -3.12
C ALA A 151 -7.21 -16.04 -3.01
N ARG A 152 -6.28 -16.29 -3.92
CA ARG A 152 -5.48 -17.53 -3.93
C ARG A 152 -4.29 -17.47 -2.97
N LEU A 153 -3.50 -16.40 -3.05
CA LEU A 153 -2.35 -16.22 -2.16
C LEU A 153 -2.82 -15.91 -0.74
N GLY A 154 -3.84 -15.06 -0.60
CA GLY A 154 -4.49 -14.76 0.66
C GLY A 154 -5.04 -16.02 1.34
N GLN A 155 -5.82 -16.87 0.65
CA GLN A 155 -6.33 -18.12 1.21
C GLN A 155 -5.24 -19.12 1.59
N LEU A 156 -4.10 -19.14 0.87
CA LEU A 156 -2.96 -20.00 1.18
C LEU A 156 -2.18 -19.49 2.41
N ILE A 157 -2.01 -18.17 2.53
CA ILE A 157 -1.30 -17.55 3.65
C ILE A 157 -2.18 -17.50 4.91
N LEU A 158 -3.47 -17.18 4.74
CA LEU A 158 -4.41 -16.95 5.83
C LEU A 158 -4.86 -18.25 6.51
N GLY A 159 -4.93 -19.38 5.78
CA GLY A 159 -5.56 -20.58 6.32
C GLY A 159 -7.02 -20.31 6.77
N LYS A 160 -7.69 -21.33 7.29
CA LYS A 160 -9.10 -21.22 7.74
C LYS A 160 -9.28 -20.50 9.10
N GLN A 161 -8.19 -20.15 9.82
CA GLN A 161 -8.24 -19.72 11.22
C GLN A 161 -7.60 -18.36 11.53
N SER A 162 -7.07 -17.64 10.50
CA SER A 162 -6.36 -16.40 10.76
C SER A 162 -7.30 -15.21 10.67
N ALA A 163 -7.48 -14.50 11.77
CA ALA A 163 -8.16 -13.20 11.77
C ALA A 163 -7.23 -12.14 11.19
N LEU A 164 -7.65 -11.52 10.08
CA LEU A 164 -6.97 -10.34 9.57
C LEU A 164 -7.14 -9.19 10.58
N PRO A 165 -6.12 -8.36 10.79
CA PRO A 165 -6.24 -7.19 11.65
C PRO A 165 -7.03 -6.04 10.98
N TYR A 166 -7.81 -6.34 9.95
CA TYR A 166 -8.64 -5.40 9.18
C TYR A 166 -9.80 -6.14 8.51
N ASN A 167 -10.87 -5.41 8.21
CA ASN A 167 -11.99 -5.92 7.43
C ASN A 167 -11.69 -5.81 5.94
N VAL A 168 -12.28 -6.70 5.12
CA VAL A 168 -12.13 -6.66 3.66
C VAL A 168 -13.47 -6.29 3.02
N ILE A 169 -13.45 -5.26 2.19
CA ILE A 169 -14.57 -4.89 1.31
C ILE A 169 -14.20 -5.32 -0.12
N ALA A 170 -14.91 -6.32 -0.62
CA ALA A 170 -14.67 -6.89 -1.95
C ALA A 170 -15.19 -5.95 -3.05
N LEU A 171 -14.28 -5.43 -3.91
CA LEU A 171 -14.66 -4.65 -5.09
C LEU A 171 -15.34 -5.53 -6.15
N GLY A 172 -16.25 -4.90 -6.92
CA GLY A 172 -16.97 -5.56 -8.01
C GLY A 172 -18.21 -6.35 -7.57
N GLN A 173 -18.52 -6.38 -6.28
CA GLN A 173 -19.78 -6.93 -5.79
C GLN A 173 -20.86 -5.85 -5.64
N PRO A 174 -22.14 -6.17 -5.86
CA PRO A 174 -23.24 -5.26 -5.57
C PRO A 174 -23.16 -4.75 -4.12
N GLY A 175 -23.32 -3.44 -3.93
CA GLY A 175 -23.29 -2.83 -2.59
C GLY A 175 -21.90 -2.54 -2.01
N SER A 176 -20.78 -2.87 -2.70
CA SER A 176 -19.44 -2.58 -2.19
C SER A 176 -19.22 -1.10 -1.88
N MET A 177 -19.69 -0.21 -2.77
CA MET A 177 -19.55 1.23 -2.58
C MET A 177 -20.45 1.74 -1.45
N LEU A 178 -21.61 1.13 -1.23
CA LEU A 178 -22.47 1.45 -0.09
C LEU A 178 -21.77 1.08 1.23
N LYS A 179 -21.16 -0.10 1.31
CA LYS A 179 -20.38 -0.50 2.50
C LYS A 179 -19.21 0.46 2.77
N VAL A 180 -18.51 0.92 1.71
CA VAL A 180 -17.45 1.94 1.87
C VAL A 180 -18.02 3.22 2.48
N LYS A 181 -19.15 3.70 1.95
CA LYS A 181 -19.81 4.89 2.48
C LYS A 181 -20.25 4.70 3.93
N GLU A 182 -20.88 3.58 4.27
CA GLU A 182 -21.30 3.26 5.63
C GLU A 182 -20.13 3.24 6.62
N CYS A 183 -18.97 2.67 6.23
CA CYS A 183 -17.77 2.69 7.07
C CYS A 183 -17.28 4.12 7.31
N LEU A 184 -17.22 4.94 6.27
CA LEU A 184 -16.82 6.35 6.38
C LEU A 184 -17.81 7.17 7.23
N ASP A 185 -19.12 6.97 7.05
CA ASP A 185 -20.17 7.63 7.84
C ASP A 185 -20.09 7.26 9.33
N ARG A 186 -19.59 6.06 9.67
CA ARG A 186 -19.32 5.65 11.07
C ARG A 186 -18.00 6.20 11.62
N GLY A 187 -17.26 7.02 10.86
CA GLY A 187 -15.97 7.55 11.27
C GLY A 187 -14.80 6.56 11.14
N GLU A 188 -14.98 5.46 10.41
CA GLU A 188 -13.97 4.42 10.25
C GLU A 188 -12.95 4.78 9.16
N VAL A 189 -11.86 4.02 9.13
CA VAL A 189 -10.82 4.14 8.11
C VAL A 189 -11.09 3.19 6.96
N VAL A 190 -11.06 3.71 5.74
CA VAL A 190 -11.16 2.92 4.51
C VAL A 190 -9.86 3.06 3.72
N GLY A 191 -9.19 1.94 3.44
CA GLY A 191 -7.95 1.91 2.68
C GLY A 191 -8.15 1.34 1.27
N VAL A 192 -7.53 1.96 0.27
CA VAL A 192 -7.54 1.52 -1.12
C VAL A 192 -6.16 1.68 -1.75
N LEU A 193 -5.72 0.70 -2.54
CA LEU A 193 -4.51 0.83 -3.34
C LEU A 193 -4.82 1.63 -4.61
N ALA A 194 -4.09 2.72 -4.84
CA ALA A 194 -4.39 3.70 -5.89
C ALA A 194 -3.33 3.76 -7.02
N ASP A 195 -2.32 2.89 -6.96
CA ASP A 195 -1.20 2.88 -7.90
C ASP A 195 -1.36 1.92 -9.08
N ARG A 196 -2.49 1.19 -9.18
CA ARG A 196 -2.80 0.34 -10.35
C ARG A 196 -4.07 0.81 -11.02
N VAL A 197 -4.11 0.60 -12.33
CA VAL A 197 -5.29 0.85 -13.17
C VAL A 197 -5.93 -0.49 -13.51
N TYR A 198 -7.22 -0.62 -13.23
CA TYR A 198 -8.02 -1.75 -13.65
C TYR A 198 -8.66 -1.48 -15.02
N ALA A 199 -9.00 -2.54 -15.77
CA ALA A 199 -9.69 -2.38 -17.05
C ALA A 199 -10.97 -1.55 -16.85
N ASP A 200 -11.22 -0.66 -17.80
CA ASP A 200 -12.42 0.22 -17.86
C ASP A 200 -12.49 1.36 -16.83
N GLU A 201 -11.43 1.57 -16.03
CA GLU A 201 -11.37 2.71 -15.13
C GLU A 201 -11.01 4.01 -15.85
N ALA A 202 -11.65 5.09 -15.42
CA ALA A 202 -11.24 6.43 -15.86
C ALA A 202 -9.85 6.77 -15.27
N THR A 203 -8.96 7.21 -16.15
CA THR A 203 -7.56 7.48 -15.81
C THR A 203 -7.16 8.93 -16.09
N ARG A 204 -6.05 9.35 -15.47
CA ARG A 204 -5.27 10.54 -15.83
C ARG A 204 -3.84 10.14 -16.11
N VAL A 205 -3.23 10.81 -17.08
CA VAL A 205 -1.80 10.68 -17.37
C VAL A 205 -1.07 11.76 -16.56
N LEU A 206 -0.16 11.33 -15.70
CA LEU A 206 0.65 12.22 -14.87
C LEU A 206 2.13 11.84 -14.99
N PRO A 207 3.06 12.80 -14.82
CA PRO A 207 4.47 12.50 -14.76
C PRO A 207 4.77 11.66 -13.51
N PHE A 208 5.46 10.53 -13.70
CA PHE A 208 5.90 9.66 -12.62
C PHE A 208 7.26 9.08 -12.95
N LEU A 209 8.24 9.34 -12.09
CA LEU A 209 9.64 8.93 -12.27
C LEU A 209 10.22 9.36 -13.64
N GLY A 210 9.87 10.58 -14.06
CA GLY A 210 10.38 11.19 -15.29
C GLY A 210 9.71 10.73 -16.58
N SER A 211 8.60 9.98 -16.52
CA SER A 211 7.85 9.52 -17.69
C SER A 211 6.34 9.63 -17.46
N PRO A 212 5.52 9.84 -18.51
CA PRO A 212 4.07 9.84 -18.37
C PRO A 212 3.59 8.45 -17.95
N ALA A 213 2.72 8.38 -16.93
CA ALA A 213 2.12 7.17 -16.42
C ALA A 213 0.63 7.38 -16.16
N ARG A 214 -0.16 6.30 -16.28
CA ARG A 214 -1.60 6.34 -16.03
C ARG A 214 -1.92 6.01 -14.60
N PHE A 215 -2.80 6.81 -13.99
CA PHE A 215 -3.33 6.59 -12.65
C PHE A 215 -4.86 6.56 -12.69
N SER A 216 -5.46 5.67 -11.90
CA SER A 216 -6.91 5.60 -11.73
C SER A 216 -7.43 6.85 -11.01
N THR A 217 -8.56 7.39 -11.49
CA THR A 217 -9.26 8.48 -10.81
C THR A 217 -10.28 7.97 -9.80
N SER A 218 -10.61 6.68 -9.80
CA SER A 218 -11.66 6.09 -8.98
C SER A 218 -11.49 6.33 -7.48
N PRO A 219 -10.29 6.16 -6.87
CA PRO A 219 -10.12 6.40 -5.44
C PRO A 219 -10.35 7.86 -5.04
N VAL A 220 -9.89 8.81 -5.85
CA VAL A 220 -10.09 10.24 -5.58
C VAL A 220 -11.54 10.66 -5.80
N ARG A 221 -12.22 10.11 -6.82
CA ARG A 221 -13.66 10.32 -7.02
C ARG A 221 -14.48 9.83 -5.84
N LEU A 222 -14.11 8.67 -5.28
CA LEU A 222 -14.74 8.13 -4.07
C LEU A 222 -14.63 9.12 -2.91
N ALA A 223 -13.43 9.67 -2.68
CA ALA A 223 -13.23 10.70 -1.66
C ALA A 223 -14.09 11.94 -1.88
N MET A 224 -14.21 12.40 -3.13
CA MET A 224 -15.03 13.56 -3.48
C MET A 224 -16.52 13.32 -3.23
N ILE A 225 -17.03 12.14 -3.60
CA ILE A 225 -18.45 11.79 -3.43
C ILE A 225 -18.80 11.63 -1.95
N THR A 226 -17.91 11.03 -1.16
CA THR A 226 -18.14 10.81 0.28
C THR A 226 -17.81 12.02 1.13
N GLY A 227 -17.03 12.97 0.62
CA GLY A 227 -16.52 14.11 1.38
C GLY A 227 -15.50 13.70 2.46
N ALA A 228 -14.99 12.46 2.40
CA ALA A 228 -13.99 11.96 3.34
C ALA A 228 -12.63 12.63 3.11
N PRO A 229 -11.91 13.01 4.16
CA PRO A 229 -10.53 13.46 4.04
C PRO A 229 -9.63 12.35 3.51
N VAL A 230 -8.60 12.74 2.74
CA VAL A 230 -7.69 11.82 2.06
C VAL A 230 -6.29 11.92 2.63
N VAL A 231 -5.72 10.76 2.97
CA VAL A 231 -4.35 10.64 3.46
C VAL A 231 -3.62 9.58 2.64
N ALA A 232 -2.42 9.88 2.14
CA ALA A 232 -1.56 8.86 1.56
C ALA A 232 -0.89 8.04 2.66
N VAL A 233 -0.69 6.73 2.41
CA VAL A 233 -0.05 5.85 3.38
C VAL A 233 0.89 4.86 2.69
N PHE A 234 2.08 4.67 3.29
CA PHE A 234 3.11 3.78 2.78
C PHE A 234 3.69 2.93 3.90
N GLY A 235 3.70 1.61 3.74
CA GLY A 235 4.25 0.65 4.71
C GLY A 235 5.63 0.15 4.29
N LEU A 236 6.68 0.98 4.46
CA LEU A 236 8.00 0.79 3.89
C LEU A 236 8.84 -0.23 4.67
N PHE A 237 9.40 -1.22 3.99
CA PHE A 237 10.41 -2.10 4.55
C PHE A 237 11.76 -1.38 4.64
N ARG A 238 12.32 -1.30 5.85
CA ARG A 238 13.58 -0.61 6.16
C ARG A 238 14.76 -1.55 6.42
N GLY A 239 14.61 -2.80 6.02
CA GLY A 239 15.63 -3.83 6.23
C GLY A 239 15.54 -4.54 7.59
N GLY A 240 16.17 -5.72 7.69
CA GLY A 240 16.09 -6.54 8.88
C GLY A 240 14.66 -6.94 9.25
N ARG A 241 14.18 -6.47 10.40
CA ARG A 241 12.81 -6.64 10.91
C ARG A 241 12.03 -5.33 10.93
N ARG A 242 12.59 -4.24 10.36
CA ARG A 242 12.10 -2.89 10.52
C ARG A 242 11.14 -2.51 9.39
N TYR A 243 10.02 -1.95 9.78
CA TYR A 243 9.05 -1.31 8.91
C TYR A 243 8.78 0.11 9.38
N GLU A 244 8.42 0.97 8.46
CA GLU A 244 7.98 2.32 8.75
C GLU A 244 6.67 2.58 8.02
N ILE A 245 5.63 2.95 8.77
CA ILE A 245 4.34 3.38 8.22
C ILE A 245 4.35 4.89 8.21
N VAL A 246 4.24 5.48 7.02
CA VAL A 246 4.25 6.92 6.82
C VAL A 246 2.88 7.38 6.37
N PHE A 247 2.31 8.37 7.07
CA PHE A 247 1.07 9.04 6.67
C PHE A 247 1.38 10.42 6.10
N GLU A 248 0.73 10.82 5.00
CA GLU A 248 0.85 12.15 4.42
C GLU A 248 -0.54 12.69 4.06
N SER A 249 -0.91 13.85 4.60
CA SER A 249 -2.15 14.53 4.22
C SER A 249 -2.08 14.96 2.76
N LEU A 250 -3.11 14.59 1.97
CA LEU A 250 -3.27 15.04 0.58
C LEU A 250 -4.24 16.22 0.47
N SER A 251 -4.88 16.60 1.56
CA SER A 251 -5.64 17.86 1.68
C SER A 251 -4.62 18.97 1.81
N GLY A 252 -4.60 19.91 0.85
CA GLY A 252 -3.59 20.95 0.67
C GLY A 252 -2.90 21.43 1.95
N SER A 253 -1.59 21.54 1.86
CA SER A 253 -0.71 21.99 2.91
C SER A 253 -1.20 23.33 3.50
N VAL A 254 -1.81 23.23 4.67
CA VAL A 254 -1.67 24.32 5.64
C VAL A 254 -0.31 24.05 6.25
N ASP A 255 0.66 24.95 6.03
CA ASP A 255 1.94 24.95 6.71
C ASP A 255 1.71 24.93 8.22
N ALA A 256 1.64 23.75 8.79
CA ALA A 256 1.74 23.56 10.22
C ALA A 256 3.24 23.44 10.52
N SER A 257 3.85 24.57 10.74
CA SER A 257 5.06 24.64 11.58
C SER A 257 4.82 23.79 12.82
N PRO A 258 5.75 22.93 13.26
CA PRO A 258 5.54 22.11 14.43
C PRO A 258 5.29 23.01 15.64
N ALA A 259 4.07 22.97 16.18
CA ALA A 259 3.73 23.65 17.41
C ALA A 259 4.60 23.05 18.54
N PRO A 260 5.16 23.86 19.42
CA PRO A 260 5.93 23.37 20.55
C PRO A 260 5.04 22.56 21.48
N PHE A 261 5.58 21.47 21.99
CA PHE A 261 4.96 20.57 22.96
C PHE A 261 4.39 21.39 24.14
N GLY A 262 3.06 21.33 24.35
CA GLY A 262 2.49 21.83 25.61
C GLY A 262 1.30 22.79 25.54
N SER A 263 0.69 23.07 24.39
CA SER A 263 -0.52 23.92 24.34
C SER A 263 -1.79 23.08 24.07
N ALA A 264 -2.78 23.23 24.96
CA ALA A 264 -4.10 22.65 24.81
C ALA A 264 -4.80 23.12 23.52
N PRO A 265 -5.65 22.29 22.88
CA PRO A 265 -6.30 22.67 21.64
C PRO A 265 -7.30 23.81 21.88
N ALA A 266 -7.06 24.94 21.23
CA ALA A 266 -8.05 26.02 21.15
C ALA A 266 -9.22 25.55 20.29
N VAL A 267 -10.42 25.60 20.84
CA VAL A 267 -11.68 25.36 20.12
C VAL A 267 -11.87 26.49 19.09
N LEU A 268 -11.64 26.18 17.82
CA LEU A 268 -11.93 27.09 16.72
C LEU A 268 -13.39 26.95 16.28
N PRO A 269 -14.09 28.06 15.96
CA PRO A 269 -15.49 28.03 15.55
C PRO A 269 -15.69 27.32 14.21
N LEU A 270 -16.79 26.57 14.09
CA LEU A 270 -17.24 25.82 12.91
C LEU A 270 -17.66 26.79 11.78
N THR A 271 -16.69 27.37 11.07
CA THR A 271 -16.93 27.97 9.77
C THR A 271 -16.58 26.95 8.70
N LYS A 272 -17.55 26.65 7.80
CA LYS A 272 -17.31 25.81 6.61
C LYS A 272 -16.09 26.34 5.86
N PRO A 273 -14.97 25.60 5.75
CA PRO A 273 -13.85 26.07 4.92
C PRO A 273 -14.25 25.95 3.46
N ALA A 274 -14.09 27.04 2.73
CA ALA A 274 -14.24 27.08 1.27
C ALA A 274 -13.30 26.09 0.61
N LEU A 275 -13.84 25.30 -0.32
CA LEU A 275 -13.16 24.27 -1.10
C LEU A 275 -12.19 24.92 -2.12
N THR A 276 -10.97 25.22 -1.72
CA THR A 276 -9.95 25.80 -2.60
C THR A 276 -8.98 24.73 -3.12
N ASN A 277 -8.83 24.73 -4.42
CA ASN A 277 -7.87 24.13 -5.39
C ASN A 277 -7.09 22.82 -5.11
N ALA A 278 -6.72 22.47 -3.90
CA ALA A 278 -6.17 21.15 -3.55
C ALA A 278 -7.25 20.04 -3.48
N ARG A 279 -8.52 20.42 -3.59
CA ARG A 279 -9.70 19.54 -3.59
C ARG A 279 -10.26 19.26 -4.97
N SER A 280 -9.57 19.67 -6.04
CA SER A 280 -9.89 19.17 -7.37
C SER A 280 -9.39 17.74 -7.49
N LEU A 281 -10.08 16.92 -8.27
CA LEU A 281 -9.67 15.55 -8.57
C LEU A 281 -8.20 15.53 -9.03
N ASP A 282 -7.85 16.40 -9.95
CA ASP A 282 -6.51 16.45 -10.55
C ASP A 282 -5.45 16.91 -9.52
N GLY A 283 -5.79 17.85 -8.63
CA GLY A 283 -4.89 18.30 -7.55
C GLY A 283 -4.60 17.23 -6.52
N CYS A 284 -5.62 16.52 -6.05
CA CYS A 284 -5.47 15.43 -5.09
C CYS A 284 -4.69 14.26 -5.70
N LEU A 285 -5.00 13.87 -6.94
CA LEU A 285 -4.30 12.81 -7.65
C LEU A 285 -2.83 13.18 -7.90
N ALA A 286 -2.53 14.42 -8.31
CA ALA A 286 -1.17 14.90 -8.50
C ALA A 286 -0.37 14.89 -7.18
N ALA A 287 -0.98 15.31 -6.06
CA ALA A 287 -0.36 15.24 -4.75
C ALA A 287 -0.03 13.79 -4.33
N TYR A 288 -0.96 12.85 -4.56
CA TYR A 288 -0.72 11.43 -4.32
C TYR A 288 0.45 10.91 -5.16
N VAL A 289 0.48 11.19 -6.47
CA VAL A 289 1.54 10.72 -7.38
C VAL A 289 2.90 11.30 -7.00
N ALA A 290 2.95 12.59 -6.64
CA ALA A 290 4.18 13.22 -6.15
C ALA A 290 4.68 12.60 -4.84
N SER A 291 3.77 12.26 -3.92
CA SER A 291 4.09 11.55 -2.69
C SER A 291 4.63 10.14 -2.98
N LEU A 292 3.95 9.37 -3.83
CA LEU A 292 4.38 8.05 -4.28
C LEU A 292 5.78 8.11 -4.92
N GLU A 293 6.04 9.08 -5.81
CA GLU A 293 7.34 9.25 -6.45
C GLU A 293 8.45 9.52 -5.42
N ARG A 294 8.21 10.43 -4.46
CA ARG A 294 9.18 10.74 -3.39
C ARG A 294 9.59 9.48 -2.63
N HIS A 295 8.61 8.68 -2.21
CA HIS A 295 8.86 7.47 -1.44
C HIS A 295 9.47 6.35 -2.30
N ALA A 296 9.06 6.22 -3.57
CA ALA A 296 9.65 5.27 -4.51
C ALA A 296 11.14 5.57 -4.77
N ARG A 297 11.53 6.85 -4.89
CA ARG A 297 12.95 7.24 -5.01
C ARG A 297 13.75 7.00 -3.73
N ARG A 298 13.17 7.27 -2.55
CA ARG A 298 13.81 7.05 -1.24
C ARG A 298 13.92 5.57 -0.86
N SER A 299 13.04 4.73 -1.38
CA SER A 299 12.95 3.30 -1.07
C SER A 299 12.73 2.48 -2.34
N PRO A 300 13.68 2.50 -3.30
CA PRO A 300 13.45 2.00 -4.65
C PRO A 300 13.18 0.50 -4.71
N TYR A 301 13.60 -0.29 -3.74
CA TYR A 301 13.34 -1.74 -3.72
C TYR A 301 11.99 -2.11 -3.11
N ASN A 302 11.14 -1.13 -2.77
CA ASN A 302 9.86 -1.38 -2.09
C ASN A 302 8.64 -1.36 -3.03
N TRP A 303 8.73 -0.90 -4.29
CA TRP A 303 7.55 -0.80 -5.16
C TRP A 303 7.32 -2.05 -6.01
N PHE A 304 6.36 -2.87 -5.62
CA PHE A 304 6.15 -4.23 -6.12
C PHE A 304 5.23 -4.33 -7.34
N ASN A 305 5.48 -3.51 -8.35
CA ASN A 305 4.82 -3.57 -9.65
C ASN A 305 5.75 -4.21 -10.69
N PHE A 306 5.65 -5.55 -10.83
CA PHE A 306 6.47 -6.35 -11.75
C PHE A 306 5.81 -6.53 -13.12
N TYR A 307 5.24 -5.47 -13.67
CA TYR A 307 4.70 -5.40 -15.02
C TYR A 307 5.15 -4.10 -15.71
N ASP A 308 4.95 -4.00 -17.02
CA ASP A 308 5.32 -2.79 -17.76
C ASP A 308 4.32 -1.66 -17.45
N TYR A 309 4.69 -0.81 -16.51
CA TYR A 309 3.82 0.22 -15.94
C TYR A 309 3.63 1.41 -16.88
N TRP A 310 4.62 1.69 -17.74
CA TRP A 310 4.63 2.86 -18.62
C TRP A 310 4.19 2.56 -20.06
N SER A 311 3.96 1.31 -20.44
CA SER A 311 3.50 0.89 -21.77
C SER A 311 1.98 0.93 -21.94
N ALA A 312 1.24 1.37 -20.96
CA ALA A 312 -0.22 1.36 -20.95
C ALA A 312 -0.84 2.64 -21.52
#